data_3e154f3233ce16ddb1b222f7aacc762f
#
_entry.id   3e154f3233ce16ddb1b222f7aacc762f
#
_cell.length_a   1.000
_cell.length_b   1.000
_cell.length_c   1.000
_cell.angle_alpha   90.00
_cell.angle_beta   90.00
_cell.angle_gamma   90.00
#
_symmetry.space_group_name_H-M   'P 1'
#
loop_
_entity.id
_entity.type
_entity.pdbx_description
1 polymer ?
#
loop_
_entity_poly.entity_id
_entity_poly.type
_entity_poly.pdbx_seq_one_letter_code
_entity_poly.pdbx_strand_id
1 'polypeptide(L)'
;MEDYSAYTDEELIMRIHNDKNDHGDNNEIMDYILEKYKPLVRKKTNALYLIGGENDDLIQEGMIGLFKAVRDYKSDKEASFYSFAQLCITRQLSSALEASNRKKHMPLNTYISFSQSDSDGTEFEEMLQDDIASPEQLLIEKEKFKEFKEQLWNKLSNMEKKVLQLYLE
;
A
#
# COMPACT_ATOMS: atom_id res chain seq x y z
N MET A 1 41.57 -9.28 -1.21
CA MET A 1 40.35 -9.06 -2.03
C MET A 1 40.58 -9.86 -3.28
N GLU A 2 39.96 -11.02 -3.40
CA GLU A 2 40.02 -11.81 -4.64
C GLU A 2 39.30 -11.03 -5.76
N ASP A 3 39.91 -11.12 -6.96
CA ASP A 3 39.30 -10.48 -8.11
C ASP A 3 38.23 -11.40 -8.74
N TYR A 4 36.98 -11.23 -8.30
CA TYR A 4 35.85 -12.03 -8.80
C TYR A 4 35.44 -11.74 -10.24
N SER A 5 36.03 -10.73 -10.88
CA SER A 5 35.73 -10.35 -12.27
C SER A 5 36.20 -11.38 -13.31
N ALA A 6 37.15 -12.25 -12.93
CA ALA A 6 37.68 -13.30 -13.77
C ALA A 6 36.76 -14.55 -13.89
N TYR A 7 35.77 -14.67 -13.00
CA TYR A 7 34.85 -15.81 -12.96
C TYR A 7 33.51 -15.49 -13.58
N THR A 8 32.85 -16.52 -14.10
CA THR A 8 31.45 -16.40 -14.54
C THR A 8 30.52 -16.35 -13.34
N ASP A 9 29.34 -15.77 -13.51
CA ASP A 9 28.35 -15.66 -12.43
C ASP A 9 27.90 -17.05 -11.94
N GLU A 10 27.78 -17.99 -12.87
CA GLU A 10 27.44 -19.37 -12.60
C GLU A 10 28.51 -20.08 -11.76
N GLU A 11 29.79 -19.84 -12.04
CA GLU A 11 30.90 -20.41 -11.25
C GLU A 11 30.93 -19.83 -9.82
N LEU A 12 30.71 -18.53 -9.67
CA LEU A 12 30.63 -17.89 -8.35
C LEU A 12 29.47 -18.45 -7.53
N ILE A 13 28.30 -18.64 -8.13
CA ILE A 13 27.13 -19.20 -7.45
C ILE A 13 27.37 -20.67 -7.09
N MET A 14 28.02 -21.44 -7.95
CA MET A 14 28.42 -22.81 -7.61
C MET A 14 29.34 -22.86 -6.40
N ARG A 15 30.30 -21.93 -6.25
CA ARG A 15 31.14 -21.83 -5.04
C ARG A 15 30.30 -21.62 -3.80
N ILE A 16 29.38 -20.65 -3.81
CA ILE A 16 28.47 -20.38 -2.69
C ILE A 16 27.67 -21.65 -2.29
N HIS A 17 27.22 -22.45 -3.28
CA HIS A 17 26.42 -23.64 -2.99
C HIS A 17 27.22 -24.84 -2.52
N ASN A 18 28.47 -24.98 -2.96
CA ASN A 18 29.32 -26.13 -2.64
C ASN A 18 30.05 -25.96 -1.29
N ASP A 19 30.39 -24.75 -0.93
CA ASP A 19 31.21 -24.47 0.26
C ASP A 19 30.34 -24.02 1.43
N LYS A 20 29.62 -24.97 2.04
CA LYS A 20 28.73 -24.70 3.18
C LYS A 20 29.45 -24.36 4.48
N ASN A 21 30.77 -24.53 4.55
CA ASN A 21 31.56 -24.36 5.76
C ASN A 21 32.37 -23.06 5.80
N ASP A 22 32.56 -22.37 4.68
CA ASP A 22 33.27 -21.09 4.62
C ASP A 22 32.29 -19.92 4.51
N HIS A 23 31.78 -19.50 5.66
CA HIS A 23 30.82 -18.38 5.74
C HIS A 23 31.44 -17.02 5.37
N GLY A 24 32.75 -16.86 5.42
CA GLY A 24 33.43 -15.60 5.13
C GLY A 24 33.46 -15.32 3.63
N ASP A 25 34.03 -16.25 2.86
CA ASP A 25 34.19 -16.12 1.40
C ASP A 25 32.84 -16.11 0.67
N ASN A 26 31.90 -16.94 1.12
CA ASN A 26 30.56 -16.98 0.58
C ASN A 26 29.79 -15.64 0.72
N ASN A 27 29.99 -14.90 1.81
CA ASN A 27 29.37 -13.58 2.00
C ASN A 27 29.98 -12.55 1.06
N GLU A 28 31.31 -12.56 0.87
CA GLU A 28 31.97 -11.64 -0.06
C GLU A 28 31.54 -11.87 -1.52
N ILE A 29 31.43 -13.13 -1.92
CA ILE A 29 30.94 -13.49 -3.28
C ILE A 29 29.46 -13.08 -3.44
N MET A 30 28.63 -13.30 -2.42
CA MET A 30 27.24 -12.88 -2.41
C MET A 30 27.12 -11.37 -2.58
N ASP A 31 27.85 -10.60 -1.79
CA ASP A 31 27.85 -9.14 -1.86
C ASP A 31 28.31 -8.63 -3.23
N TYR A 32 29.35 -9.27 -3.79
CA TYR A 32 29.80 -8.95 -5.14
C TYR A 32 28.70 -9.14 -6.19
N ILE A 33 28.00 -10.28 -6.17
CA ILE A 33 26.91 -10.56 -7.12
C ILE A 33 25.74 -9.56 -6.90
N LEU A 34 25.38 -9.28 -5.66
CA LEU A 34 24.30 -8.35 -5.33
C LEU A 34 24.61 -6.94 -5.86
N GLU A 35 25.83 -6.43 -5.67
CA GLU A 35 26.24 -5.13 -6.21
C GLU A 35 26.32 -5.13 -7.74
N LYS A 36 26.83 -6.19 -8.36
CA LYS A 36 26.90 -6.34 -9.82
C LYS A 36 25.51 -6.26 -10.47
N TYR A 37 24.48 -6.85 -9.83
CA TYR A 37 23.12 -6.92 -10.37
C TYR A 37 22.19 -5.81 -9.86
N LYS A 38 22.63 -4.97 -8.95
CA LYS A 38 21.86 -3.82 -8.43
C LYS A 38 21.35 -2.85 -9.51
N PRO A 39 22.12 -2.56 -10.60
CA PRO A 39 21.58 -1.77 -11.72
C PRO A 39 20.40 -2.44 -12.44
N LEU A 40 20.40 -3.78 -12.54
CA LEU A 40 19.29 -4.54 -13.13
C LEU A 40 18.04 -4.41 -12.26
N VAL A 41 18.17 -4.52 -10.94
CA VAL A 41 17.07 -4.30 -9.98
C VAL A 41 16.51 -2.91 -10.16
N ARG A 42 17.33 -1.87 -10.12
CA ARG A 42 16.90 -0.47 -10.32
C ARG A 42 16.18 -0.25 -11.65
N LYS A 43 16.67 -0.86 -12.74
CA LYS A 43 16.01 -0.77 -14.04
C LYS A 43 14.61 -1.39 -14.01
N LYS A 44 14.42 -2.50 -13.30
CA LYS A 44 13.13 -3.18 -13.19
C LYS A 44 12.15 -2.44 -12.27
N THR A 45 12.63 -1.89 -11.17
CA THR A 45 11.81 -1.10 -10.24
C THR A 45 11.33 0.20 -10.87
N ASN A 46 12.20 0.90 -11.61
CA ASN A 46 11.81 2.14 -12.30
C ASN A 46 10.67 1.92 -13.32
N ALA A 47 10.62 0.75 -13.96
CA ALA A 47 9.54 0.41 -14.89
C ALA A 47 8.19 0.17 -14.19
N LEU A 48 8.20 -0.09 -12.88
CA LEU A 48 7.01 -0.43 -12.09
C LEU A 48 6.57 0.71 -11.15
N TYR A 49 7.35 1.78 -11.06
CA TYR A 49 7.15 2.93 -10.15
C TYR A 49 5.79 3.66 -10.32
N LEU A 50 5.10 3.47 -11.43
CA LEU A 50 3.86 4.18 -11.75
C LEU A 50 2.62 3.75 -10.92
N ILE A 51 2.74 2.85 -9.94
CA ILE A 51 1.59 2.24 -9.25
C ILE A 51 1.60 2.48 -7.72
N GLY A 52 2.29 3.51 -7.21
CA GLY A 52 2.07 4.00 -5.84
C GLY A 52 2.86 3.30 -4.71
N GLY A 53 4.01 2.67 -5.01
CA GLY A 53 4.98 2.24 -4.00
C GLY A 53 6.14 3.24 -3.88
N GLU A 54 6.70 3.43 -2.68
CA GLU A 54 7.96 4.15 -2.55
C GLU A 54 9.05 3.41 -3.31
N ASN A 55 9.88 4.16 -4.06
CA ASN A 55 10.91 3.56 -4.92
C ASN A 55 11.90 2.70 -4.14
N ASP A 56 12.22 3.10 -2.91
CA ASP A 56 13.18 2.39 -2.06
C ASP A 56 12.63 1.04 -1.56
N ASP A 57 11.34 0.95 -1.25
CA ASP A 57 10.69 -0.31 -0.88
C ASP A 57 10.69 -1.29 -2.06
N LEU A 58 10.41 -0.82 -3.26
CA LEU A 58 10.46 -1.65 -4.47
C LEU A 58 11.89 -2.12 -4.77
N ILE A 59 12.91 -1.28 -4.54
CA ILE A 59 14.32 -1.68 -4.67
C ILE A 59 14.65 -2.79 -3.66
N GLN A 60 14.23 -2.68 -2.41
CA GLN A 60 14.44 -3.72 -1.42
C GLN A 60 13.76 -5.03 -1.80
N GLU A 61 12.51 -4.98 -2.24
CA GLU A 61 11.80 -6.17 -2.74
C GLU A 61 12.51 -6.79 -3.95
N GLY A 62 13.01 -5.99 -4.87
CA GLY A 62 13.83 -6.44 -5.99
C GLY A 62 15.14 -7.10 -5.56
N MET A 63 15.82 -6.55 -4.53
CA MET A 63 17.03 -7.15 -3.95
C MET A 63 16.73 -8.49 -3.24
N ILE A 64 15.58 -8.62 -2.56
CA ILE A 64 15.11 -9.89 -2.02
C ILE A 64 14.91 -10.91 -3.15
N GLY A 65 14.33 -10.49 -4.26
CA GLY A 65 14.16 -11.34 -5.46
C GLY A 65 15.50 -11.81 -6.03
N LEU A 66 16.49 -10.94 -6.09
CA LEU A 66 17.85 -11.26 -6.53
C LEU A 66 18.54 -12.23 -5.55
N PHE A 67 18.46 -11.99 -4.25
CA PHE A 67 19.00 -12.89 -3.23
C PHE A 67 18.40 -14.31 -3.34
N LYS A 68 17.09 -14.41 -3.54
CA LYS A 68 16.42 -15.70 -3.81
C LYS A 68 16.95 -16.35 -5.08
N ALA A 69 17.23 -15.55 -6.13
CA ALA A 69 17.78 -16.07 -7.38
C ALA A 69 19.16 -16.70 -7.17
N VAL A 70 20.07 -16.06 -6.41
CA VAL A 70 21.39 -16.62 -6.10
C VAL A 70 21.24 -17.94 -5.33
N ARG A 71 20.36 -17.97 -4.33
CA ARG A 71 20.14 -19.16 -3.50
C ARG A 71 19.54 -20.34 -4.26
N ASP A 72 18.59 -20.09 -5.14
CA ASP A 72 17.75 -21.14 -5.75
C ASP A 72 18.20 -21.49 -7.18
N TYR A 73 19.22 -20.81 -7.73
CA TYR A 73 19.77 -21.11 -9.04
C TYR A 73 20.41 -22.49 -9.11
N LYS A 74 20.15 -23.20 -10.20
CA LYS A 74 20.75 -24.51 -10.49
C LYS A 74 21.36 -24.47 -11.86
N SER A 75 22.66 -24.72 -11.94
CA SER A 75 23.42 -24.70 -13.21
C SER A 75 23.14 -25.89 -14.13
N ASP A 76 22.37 -26.89 -13.67
CA ASP A 76 21.93 -28.03 -14.48
C ASP A 76 20.84 -27.69 -15.49
N LYS A 77 20.31 -26.47 -15.44
CA LYS A 77 19.31 -25.96 -16.36
C LYS A 77 19.96 -25.06 -17.41
N GLU A 78 19.55 -25.18 -18.67
CA GLU A 78 20.08 -24.44 -19.82
C GLU A 78 19.89 -22.91 -19.76
N ALA A 79 19.36 -22.36 -18.67
CA ALA A 79 19.12 -20.94 -18.49
C ALA A 79 20.32 -20.25 -17.83
N SER A 80 20.80 -19.14 -18.41
CA SER A 80 21.82 -18.30 -17.76
C SER A 80 21.32 -17.72 -16.45
N PHE A 81 22.25 -17.49 -15.51
CA PHE A 81 21.91 -16.84 -14.24
C PHE A 81 21.24 -15.49 -14.44
N TYR A 82 21.68 -14.68 -15.41
CA TYR A 82 21.07 -13.40 -15.75
C TYR A 82 19.58 -13.52 -16.04
N SER A 83 19.17 -14.49 -16.88
CA SER A 83 17.77 -14.70 -17.25
C SER A 83 16.95 -15.18 -16.05
N PHE A 84 17.50 -16.05 -15.23
CA PHE A 84 16.88 -16.55 -14.03
C PHE A 84 16.69 -15.45 -12.96
N ALA A 85 17.73 -14.66 -12.70
CA ALA A 85 17.69 -13.51 -11.80
C ALA A 85 16.62 -12.49 -12.23
N GLN A 86 16.57 -12.17 -13.54
CA GLN A 86 15.57 -11.28 -14.09
C GLN A 86 14.14 -11.77 -13.84
N LEU A 87 13.90 -13.07 -13.97
CA LEU A 87 12.60 -13.67 -13.69
C LEU A 87 12.23 -13.62 -12.21
N CYS A 88 13.19 -13.95 -11.32
CA CYS A 88 12.99 -13.94 -9.88
C CYS A 88 12.71 -12.52 -9.36
N ILE A 89 13.48 -11.52 -9.81
CA ILE A 89 13.26 -10.11 -9.49
C ILE A 89 11.87 -9.68 -9.93
N THR A 90 11.49 -9.95 -11.18
CA THR A 90 10.18 -9.55 -11.70
C THR A 90 9.03 -10.19 -10.92
N ARG A 91 9.13 -11.48 -10.60
CA ARG A 91 8.10 -12.17 -9.80
C ARG A 91 7.97 -11.62 -8.39
N GLN A 92 9.11 -11.33 -7.73
CA GLN A 92 9.09 -10.75 -6.39
C GLN A 92 8.43 -9.36 -6.40
N LEU A 93 8.78 -8.52 -7.36
CA LEU A 93 8.19 -7.18 -7.53
C LEU A 93 6.68 -7.26 -7.82
N SER A 94 6.24 -8.16 -8.69
CA SER A 94 4.81 -8.37 -8.97
C SER A 94 4.06 -8.78 -7.70
N SER A 95 4.62 -9.72 -6.92
CA SER A 95 3.99 -10.17 -5.67
C SER A 95 3.91 -9.04 -4.62
N ALA A 96 4.93 -8.18 -4.53
CA ALA A 96 4.92 -7.02 -3.64
C ALA A 96 3.86 -6.01 -4.05
N LEU A 97 3.73 -5.71 -5.34
CA LEU A 97 2.70 -4.81 -5.88
C LEU A 97 1.28 -5.36 -5.67
N GLU A 98 1.06 -6.66 -5.91
CA GLU A 98 -0.23 -7.30 -5.63
C GLU A 98 -0.59 -7.24 -4.15
N ALA A 99 0.39 -7.42 -3.25
CA ALA A 99 0.18 -7.30 -1.80
C ALA A 99 -0.18 -5.87 -1.40
N SER A 100 0.49 -4.87 -1.98
CA SER A 100 0.21 -3.44 -1.75
C SER A 100 -1.18 -3.05 -2.24
N ASN A 101 -1.61 -3.57 -3.40
CA ASN A 101 -2.88 -3.23 -4.02
C ASN A 101 -4.09 -4.04 -3.48
N ARG A 102 -3.90 -4.85 -2.45
CA ARG A 102 -5.04 -5.59 -1.86
C ARG A 102 -6.10 -4.61 -1.35
N LYS A 103 -7.38 -4.98 -1.54
CA LYS A 103 -8.55 -4.14 -1.18
C LYS A 103 -8.53 -3.61 0.26
N LYS A 104 -7.92 -4.31 1.21
CA LYS A 104 -7.80 -3.87 2.61
C LYS A 104 -6.90 -2.63 2.79
N HIS A 105 -5.99 -2.38 1.85
CA HIS A 105 -5.10 -1.20 1.86
C HIS A 105 -5.62 -0.08 0.94
N MET A 106 -6.68 -0.34 0.18
CA MET A 106 -7.27 0.61 -0.76
C MET A 106 -7.62 1.98 -0.12
N PRO A 107 -8.20 2.06 1.10
CA PRO A 107 -8.48 3.34 1.74
C PRO A 107 -7.22 4.17 2.02
N LEU A 108 -6.08 3.53 2.32
CA LEU A 108 -4.80 4.21 2.56
C LEU A 108 -4.14 4.65 1.25
N ASN A 109 -4.26 3.83 0.19
CA ASN A 109 -3.69 4.12 -1.12
C ASN A 109 -4.47 5.19 -1.90
N THR A 110 -5.74 5.43 -1.53
CA THR A 110 -6.62 6.46 -2.12
C THR A 110 -6.77 7.68 -1.21
N TYR A 111 -5.91 7.84 -0.23
CA TYR A 111 -5.92 8.99 0.66
C TYR A 111 -5.75 10.29 -0.14
N ILE A 112 -6.72 11.18 0.03
CA ILE A 112 -6.66 12.56 -0.48
C ILE A 112 -6.42 13.46 0.75
N SER A 113 -5.35 14.25 0.73
CA SER A 113 -5.08 15.21 1.80
C SER A 113 -6.14 16.30 1.81
N PHE A 114 -6.65 16.67 2.99
CA PHE A 114 -7.54 17.83 3.14
C PHE A 114 -6.90 19.15 2.72
N SER A 115 -5.56 19.22 2.80
CA SER A 115 -4.78 20.38 2.34
C SER A 115 -4.50 20.36 0.83
N GLN A 116 -5.05 19.42 0.09
CA GLN A 116 -4.93 19.40 -1.37
C GLN A 116 -5.97 20.34 -1.97
N SER A 117 -5.51 21.33 -2.72
CA SER A 117 -6.40 22.25 -3.44
C SER A 117 -6.89 21.61 -4.73
N ASP A 118 -8.15 21.84 -5.06
CA ASP A 118 -8.70 21.51 -6.37
C ASP A 118 -8.14 22.44 -7.47
N SER A 119 -8.48 22.15 -8.73
CA SER A 119 -8.10 22.95 -9.92
C SER A 119 -8.45 24.45 -9.79
N ASP A 120 -9.42 24.79 -8.98
CA ASP A 120 -9.88 26.16 -8.70
C ASP A 120 -9.20 26.79 -7.46
N GLY A 121 -8.25 26.10 -6.83
CA GLY A 121 -7.48 26.60 -5.67
C GLY A 121 -8.21 26.54 -4.33
N THR A 122 -9.39 25.92 -4.26
CA THR A 122 -10.16 25.76 -3.01
C THR A 122 -9.64 24.50 -2.28
N GLU A 123 -9.32 24.62 -1.01
CA GLU A 123 -8.91 23.46 -0.19
C GLU A 123 -10.11 22.54 0.07
N PHE A 124 -9.90 21.23 0.05
CA PHE A 124 -10.96 20.24 0.32
C PHE A 124 -11.60 20.44 1.70
N GLU A 125 -10.85 20.99 2.67
CA GLU A 125 -11.36 21.34 4.00
C GLU A 125 -12.49 22.39 3.94
N GLU A 126 -12.41 23.36 3.02
CA GLU A 126 -13.44 24.39 2.83
C GLU A 126 -14.69 23.85 2.13
N MET A 127 -14.56 22.75 1.36
CA MET A 127 -15.69 22.09 0.69
C MET A 127 -16.50 21.18 1.63
N LEU A 128 -15.91 20.78 2.75
CA LEU A 128 -16.63 20.05 3.79
C LEU A 128 -17.47 21.02 4.60
N GLN A 129 -18.66 21.35 4.10
CA GLN A 129 -19.66 22.04 4.90
C GLN A 129 -20.02 21.18 6.10
N ASP A 130 -19.88 21.76 7.26
CA ASP A 130 -20.30 21.17 8.51
C ASP A 130 -21.85 21.16 8.55
N ASP A 131 -22.47 20.09 8.04
CA ASP A 131 -23.91 19.84 8.15
C ASP A 131 -24.34 19.51 9.60
N ILE A 132 -23.38 19.56 10.53
CA ILE A 132 -23.66 19.38 11.95
C ILE A 132 -24.27 20.67 12.45
N ALA A 133 -25.61 20.68 12.63
CA ALA A 133 -26.31 21.78 13.24
C ALA A 133 -25.62 22.17 14.58
N SER A 134 -25.33 23.45 14.75
CA SER A 134 -24.66 23.91 15.97
C SER A 134 -25.48 23.49 17.22
N PRO A 135 -24.84 23.25 18.37
CA PRO A 135 -25.57 22.88 19.60
C PRO A 135 -26.70 23.86 19.92
N GLU A 136 -26.53 25.15 19.61
CA GLU A 136 -27.57 26.15 19.74
C GLU A 136 -28.75 25.94 18.80
N GLN A 137 -28.47 25.58 17.52
CA GLN A 137 -29.52 25.28 16.54
C GLN A 137 -30.33 24.06 16.95
N LEU A 138 -29.66 23.00 17.44
CA LEU A 138 -30.32 21.81 17.96
C LEU A 138 -31.20 22.12 19.18
N LEU A 139 -30.79 23.05 20.05
CA LEU A 139 -31.56 23.48 21.19
C LEU A 139 -32.81 24.29 20.77
N ILE A 140 -32.61 25.24 19.86
CA ILE A 140 -33.70 26.05 19.28
C ILE A 140 -34.73 25.17 18.57
N GLU A 141 -34.27 24.17 17.80
CA GLU A 141 -35.19 23.23 17.14
C GLU A 141 -35.98 22.38 18.12
N LYS A 142 -35.35 21.90 19.19
CA LYS A 142 -36.04 21.19 20.26
C LYS A 142 -37.09 22.03 20.98
N GLU A 143 -36.79 23.29 21.26
CA GLU A 143 -37.73 24.21 21.88
C GLU A 143 -38.91 24.52 20.94
N LYS A 144 -38.65 24.83 19.67
CA LYS A 144 -39.69 25.03 18.64
C LYS A 144 -40.57 23.79 18.47
N PHE A 145 -39.97 22.60 18.48
CA PHE A 145 -40.73 21.35 18.39
C PHE A 145 -41.61 21.12 19.60
N LYS A 146 -41.13 21.46 20.81
CA LYS A 146 -41.89 21.38 22.03
C LYS A 146 -43.09 22.34 22.02
N GLU A 147 -42.87 23.61 21.65
CA GLU A 147 -43.94 24.59 21.50
C GLU A 147 -44.97 24.17 20.46
N PHE A 148 -44.53 23.68 19.33
CA PHE A 148 -45.41 23.16 18.28
C PHE A 148 -46.26 21.99 18.79
N LYS A 149 -45.65 21.07 19.52
CA LYS A 149 -46.36 19.92 20.13
C LYS A 149 -47.43 20.37 21.12
N GLU A 150 -47.13 21.34 21.96
CA GLU A 150 -48.10 21.90 22.93
C GLU A 150 -49.24 22.66 22.21
N GLN A 151 -48.93 23.45 21.20
CA GLN A 151 -49.96 24.14 20.40
C GLN A 151 -50.88 23.17 19.67
N LEU A 152 -50.28 22.13 19.05
CA LEU A 152 -51.01 21.07 18.39
C LEU A 152 -51.94 20.34 19.39
N TRP A 153 -51.41 19.95 20.55
CA TRP A 153 -52.15 19.25 21.60
C TRP A 153 -53.36 20.04 22.10
N ASN A 154 -53.21 21.37 22.20
CA ASN A 154 -54.31 22.23 22.64
C ASN A 154 -55.40 22.45 21.59
N LYS A 155 -55.10 22.25 20.33
CA LYS A 155 -56.06 22.42 19.20
C LYS A 155 -56.82 21.10 18.86
N LEU A 156 -56.30 19.96 19.32
CA LEU A 156 -56.90 18.65 19.02
C LEU A 156 -58.06 18.33 19.98
N SER A 157 -59.10 17.75 19.45
CA SER A 157 -60.19 17.15 20.20
C SER A 157 -59.71 15.90 21.00
N ASN A 158 -60.49 15.49 22.00
CA ASN A 158 -60.14 14.31 22.81
C ASN A 158 -60.03 12.99 22.00
N MET A 159 -60.74 12.89 20.88
CA MET A 159 -60.69 11.72 20.00
C MET A 159 -59.43 11.73 19.12
N GLU A 160 -59.06 12.88 18.59
CA GLU A 160 -57.86 13.06 17.80
C GLU A 160 -56.58 12.87 18.65
N LYS A 161 -56.57 13.30 19.89
CA LYS A 161 -55.49 13.04 20.83
C LYS A 161 -55.28 11.55 21.06
N LYS A 162 -56.35 10.76 21.22
CA LYS A 162 -56.24 9.31 21.36
C LYS A 162 -55.67 8.62 20.11
N VAL A 163 -56.12 9.05 18.93
CA VAL A 163 -55.63 8.50 17.67
C VAL A 163 -54.14 8.83 17.48
N LEU A 164 -53.74 10.07 17.75
CA LEU A 164 -52.35 10.47 17.64
C LEU A 164 -51.43 9.73 18.64
N GLN A 165 -51.90 9.46 19.86
CA GLN A 165 -51.17 8.70 20.85
C GLN A 165 -50.94 7.26 20.43
N LEU A 166 -51.93 6.61 19.85
CA LEU A 166 -51.85 5.24 19.34
C LEU A 166 -50.96 5.11 18.07
N TYR A 167 -50.75 6.20 17.34
CA TYR A 167 -49.93 6.19 16.15
C TYR A 167 -48.43 6.44 16.44
N LEU A 168 -48.11 7.08 17.59
CA LEU A 168 -46.74 7.42 18.01
C LEU A 168 -46.12 6.41 18.98
N GLU A 169 -46.90 5.42 19.49
CA GLU A 169 -46.42 4.22 20.20
C GLU A 169 -45.98 3.15 19.22
#